data_cee1390b90cfc2ec02f149867862fb61
#
_entry.id   cee1390b90cfc2ec02f149867862fb61
#
_cell.length_a   1.000
_cell.length_b   1.000
_cell.length_c   1.000
_cell.angle_alpha   90.00
_cell.angle_beta   90.00
_cell.angle_gamma   90.00
#
_symmetry.space_group_name_H-M   'P 1'
#
loop_
_entity.id
_entity.type
_entity.pdbx_description
1 polymer ?
#
loop_
_entity_poly.entity_id
_entity_poly.type
_entity_poly.pdbx_seq_one_letter_code
_entity_poly.pdbx_strand_id
1 'polypeptide(L)'
;TELNLTDYSRMNKLDIQPVVFSDNNVRNESYLKGNCDAMTNDKSGLASSMAGFPDKSAHVILPETISKEPLAPAVRKGDDQWHDIVKWTVFALIGAEEMGITQANVDAMAQNPPNPEVARFLGVEKEMNKGLGLDKKWAHWIIKSVGNYGEIYEKYMGGGPKGIGIARKGSPNALWTRGGLMYSPPFR
;
A
#
# COMPACT_ATOMS: atom_id res chain seq x y z
N THR A 1 5.58 10.02 -15.11
CA THR A 1 4.98 8.94 -15.96
C THR A 1 5.47 9.03 -17.41
N GLU A 2 5.43 10.21 -18.04
CA GLU A 2 5.86 10.40 -19.44
C GLU A 2 7.32 9.95 -19.69
N LEU A 3 8.27 10.41 -18.87
CA LEU A 3 9.66 10.00 -18.99
C LEU A 3 9.84 8.47 -18.89
N ASN A 4 9.18 7.83 -17.92
CA ASN A 4 9.23 6.40 -17.73
C ASN A 4 8.71 5.63 -18.96
N LEU A 5 7.62 6.13 -19.57
CA LEU A 5 7.07 5.54 -20.81
C LEU A 5 8.02 5.72 -21.98
N THR A 6 8.60 6.91 -22.14
CA THR A 6 9.56 7.21 -23.22
C THR A 6 10.81 6.33 -23.10
N ASP A 7 11.35 6.19 -21.88
CA ASP A 7 12.51 5.33 -21.64
C ASP A 7 12.19 3.86 -21.88
N TYR A 8 11.03 3.38 -21.41
CA TYR A 8 10.57 2.01 -21.68
C TYR A 8 10.40 1.74 -23.17
N SER A 9 9.77 2.66 -23.91
CA SER A 9 9.60 2.59 -25.37
C SER A 9 10.94 2.47 -26.08
N ARG A 10 11.89 3.35 -25.72
CA ARG A 10 13.25 3.36 -26.32
C ARG A 10 14.03 2.09 -26.02
N MET A 11 14.03 1.63 -24.74
CA MET A 11 14.75 0.43 -24.32
C MET A 11 14.23 -0.83 -25.01
N ASN A 12 12.92 -0.90 -25.26
CA ASN A 12 12.27 -2.05 -25.89
C ASN A 12 12.07 -1.89 -27.40
N LYS A 13 12.60 -0.81 -28.00
CA LYS A 13 12.48 -0.50 -29.44
C LYS A 13 11.03 -0.47 -29.92
N LEU A 14 10.16 0.11 -29.10
CA LEU A 14 8.74 0.31 -29.41
C LEU A 14 8.54 1.71 -30.00
N ASP A 15 7.57 1.85 -30.89
CA ASP A 15 7.16 3.16 -31.46
C ASP A 15 5.90 3.65 -30.74
N ILE A 16 6.05 4.08 -29.49
CA ILE A 16 4.96 4.63 -28.70
C ILE A 16 4.93 6.14 -28.88
N GLN A 17 3.79 6.68 -29.28
CA GLN A 17 3.54 8.12 -29.42
C GLN A 17 2.80 8.61 -28.17
N PRO A 18 3.48 9.25 -27.19
CA PRO A 18 2.84 9.68 -25.96
C PRO A 18 1.96 10.93 -26.18
N VAL A 19 0.73 10.90 -25.70
CA VAL A 19 -0.17 12.04 -25.58
C VAL A 19 -0.35 12.38 -24.10
N VAL A 20 0.08 13.57 -23.69
CA VAL A 20 0.12 13.98 -22.29
C VAL A 20 -1.14 14.74 -21.90
N PHE A 21 -1.73 14.37 -20.77
CA PHE A 21 -2.88 15.05 -20.18
C PHE A 21 -2.55 15.53 -18.77
N SER A 22 -2.96 16.73 -18.42
CA SER A 22 -2.85 17.28 -17.06
C SER A 22 -4.00 16.86 -16.15
N ASP A 23 -5.12 16.39 -16.71
CA ASP A 23 -6.32 15.96 -15.99
C ASP A 23 -6.67 14.51 -16.30
N ASN A 24 -6.96 13.74 -15.26
CA ASN A 24 -7.27 12.33 -15.37
C ASN A 24 -8.61 12.05 -16.06
N ASN A 25 -9.61 12.93 -15.90
CA ASN A 25 -10.92 12.73 -16.52
C ASN A 25 -10.82 12.96 -18.04
N VAL A 26 -10.11 14.00 -18.44
CA VAL A 26 -9.86 14.30 -19.86
C VAL A 26 -9.09 13.16 -20.52
N ARG A 27 -8.08 12.61 -19.83
CA ARG A 27 -7.35 11.41 -20.31
C ARG A 27 -8.29 10.22 -20.48
N ASN A 28 -9.10 9.91 -19.46
CA ASN A 28 -10.03 8.79 -19.50
C ASN A 28 -11.07 8.93 -20.62
N GLU A 29 -11.62 10.12 -20.79
CA GLU A 29 -12.53 10.41 -21.91
C GLU A 29 -11.88 10.25 -23.27
N SER A 30 -10.66 10.74 -23.43
CA SER A 30 -9.89 10.60 -24.69
C SER A 30 -9.65 9.14 -25.04
N TYR A 31 -9.24 8.34 -24.05
CA TYR A 31 -9.07 6.89 -24.22
C TYR A 31 -10.39 6.19 -24.58
N LEU A 32 -11.48 6.46 -23.88
CA LEU A 32 -12.79 5.85 -24.14
C LEU A 32 -13.36 6.23 -25.51
N LYS A 33 -13.00 7.42 -26.04
CA LYS A 33 -13.34 7.85 -27.42
C LYS A 33 -12.47 7.22 -28.50
N GLY A 34 -11.47 6.40 -28.13
CA GLY A 34 -10.56 5.76 -29.06
C GLY A 34 -9.48 6.68 -29.64
N ASN A 35 -9.22 7.83 -29.03
CA ASN A 35 -8.13 8.72 -29.45
C ASN A 35 -6.74 8.21 -29.02
N CYS A 36 -6.69 7.23 -28.11
CA CYS A 36 -5.50 6.54 -27.67
C CYS A 36 -5.79 5.05 -27.57
N ASP A 37 -4.86 4.21 -28.01
CA ASP A 37 -4.97 2.75 -27.96
C ASP A 37 -4.76 2.19 -26.55
N ALA A 38 -3.98 2.91 -25.74
CA ALA A 38 -3.68 2.53 -24.36
C ALA A 38 -3.53 3.77 -23.48
N MET A 39 -3.59 3.57 -22.18
CA MET A 39 -3.25 4.62 -21.22
C MET A 39 -2.32 4.08 -20.14
N THR A 40 -1.48 4.96 -19.59
CA THR A 40 -0.53 4.64 -18.53
C THR A 40 -0.77 5.50 -17.30
N ASN A 41 -0.68 4.89 -16.14
CA ASN A 41 -0.73 5.51 -14.82
C ASN A 41 -0.28 4.47 -13.79
N ASP A 42 -0.29 4.83 -12.50
CA ASP A 42 -0.16 3.84 -11.42
C ASP A 42 -1.22 2.75 -11.58
N LYS A 43 -0.86 1.49 -11.32
CA LYS A 43 -1.81 0.35 -11.43
C LYS A 43 -3.08 0.59 -10.62
N SER A 44 -2.96 1.20 -9.42
CA SER A 44 -4.11 1.60 -8.60
C SER A 44 -4.98 2.65 -9.27
N GLY A 45 -4.36 3.64 -9.90
CA GLY A 45 -5.07 4.68 -10.66
C GLY A 45 -5.79 4.12 -11.89
N LEU A 46 -5.15 3.18 -12.62
CA LEU A 46 -5.78 2.48 -13.74
C LEU A 46 -6.97 1.63 -13.29
N ALA A 47 -6.81 0.84 -12.22
CA ALA A 47 -7.88 0.02 -11.69
C ALA A 47 -9.07 0.86 -11.19
N SER A 48 -8.78 1.98 -10.53
CA SER A 48 -9.81 2.93 -10.09
C SER A 48 -10.54 3.57 -11.26
N SER A 49 -9.82 3.99 -12.32
CA SER A 49 -10.43 4.53 -13.54
C SER A 49 -11.31 3.50 -14.23
N MET A 50 -10.79 2.28 -14.42
CA MET A 50 -11.51 1.18 -15.06
C MET A 50 -12.79 0.80 -14.28
N ALA A 51 -12.77 0.92 -12.94
CA ALA A 51 -13.98 0.68 -12.13
C ALA A 51 -15.14 1.62 -12.48
N GLY A 52 -14.86 2.81 -13.01
CA GLY A 52 -15.84 3.79 -13.46
C GLY A 52 -16.21 3.72 -14.95
N PHE A 53 -15.58 2.83 -15.74
CA PHE A 53 -15.86 2.73 -17.17
C PHE A 53 -17.20 2.02 -17.44
N PRO A 54 -17.91 2.39 -18.54
CA PRO A 54 -19.19 1.79 -18.90
C PRO A 54 -19.12 0.28 -19.10
N ASP A 55 -18.09 -0.21 -19.77
CA ASP A 55 -17.83 -1.63 -19.97
C ASP A 55 -16.41 -2.00 -19.48
N LYS A 56 -16.35 -2.51 -18.25
CA LYS A 56 -15.07 -2.92 -17.64
C LYS A 56 -14.43 -4.11 -18.32
N SER A 57 -15.23 -4.96 -18.97
CA SER A 57 -14.74 -6.19 -19.62
C SER A 57 -14.02 -5.91 -20.95
N ALA A 58 -14.23 -4.72 -21.52
CA ALA A 58 -13.53 -4.29 -22.73
C ALA A 58 -12.09 -3.79 -22.46
N HIS A 59 -11.66 -3.75 -21.20
CA HIS A 59 -10.38 -3.19 -20.80
C HIS A 59 -9.54 -4.20 -20.01
N VAL A 60 -8.22 -4.11 -20.13
CA VAL A 60 -7.27 -4.95 -19.40
C VAL A 60 -6.12 -4.12 -18.88
N ILE A 61 -5.70 -4.37 -17.62
CA ILE A 61 -4.46 -3.84 -17.09
C ILE A 61 -3.36 -4.87 -17.38
N LEU A 62 -2.38 -4.47 -18.19
CA LEU A 62 -1.28 -5.34 -18.57
C LEU A 62 -0.44 -5.73 -17.35
N PRO A 63 0.13 -6.95 -17.35
CA PRO A 63 0.97 -7.43 -16.24
C PRO A 63 2.27 -6.66 -16.11
N GLU A 64 2.77 -6.10 -17.21
CA GLU A 64 4.01 -5.34 -17.27
C GLU A 64 3.97 -4.14 -16.33
N THR A 65 5.11 -3.91 -15.66
CA THR A 65 5.33 -2.74 -14.82
C THR A 65 6.52 -1.97 -15.38
N ILE A 66 6.25 -0.84 -16.01
CA ILE A 66 7.26 -0.03 -16.70
C ILE A 66 8.07 0.86 -15.75
N SER A 67 7.55 1.10 -14.55
CA SER A 67 8.25 1.84 -13.50
C SER A 67 7.67 1.49 -12.13
N LYS A 68 8.35 1.92 -11.08
CA LYS A 68 7.90 1.75 -9.68
C LYS A 68 8.05 3.06 -8.92
N GLU A 69 7.10 3.37 -8.06
CA GLU A 69 7.13 4.53 -7.20
C GLU A 69 6.82 4.12 -5.75
N PRO A 70 7.70 4.47 -4.79
CA PRO A 70 7.49 4.16 -3.38
C PRO A 70 6.53 5.18 -2.76
N LEU A 71 5.23 4.98 -2.95
CA LEU A 71 4.19 5.83 -2.36
C LEU A 71 4.19 5.69 -0.83
N ALA A 72 4.09 6.81 -0.13
CA ALA A 72 4.09 6.86 1.33
C ALA A 72 3.21 8.01 1.84
N PRO A 73 2.74 7.94 3.10
CA PRO A 73 2.12 9.10 3.75
C PRO A 73 3.07 10.29 3.79
N ALA A 74 2.56 11.48 3.53
CA ALA A 74 3.31 12.73 3.62
C ALA A 74 2.87 13.52 4.86
N VAL A 75 3.84 14.12 5.54
CA VAL A 75 3.61 15.00 6.69
C VAL A 75 4.23 16.37 6.45
N ARG A 76 3.79 17.39 7.20
CA ARG A 76 4.40 18.72 7.14
C ARG A 76 5.85 18.64 7.63
N LYS A 77 6.76 19.28 6.91
CA LYS A 77 8.17 19.39 7.31
C LYS A 77 8.31 20.22 8.59
N GLY A 78 9.16 19.77 9.51
CA GLY A 78 9.44 20.45 10.79
C GLY A 78 8.53 20.01 11.94
N ASP A 79 7.68 19.02 11.74
CA ASP A 79 6.94 18.33 12.80
C ASP A 79 7.49 16.90 12.96
N ASP A 80 8.64 16.80 13.61
CA ASP A 80 9.37 15.55 13.74
C ASP A 80 8.62 14.52 14.58
N GLN A 81 7.89 14.97 15.61
CA GLN A 81 7.10 14.08 16.45
C GLN A 81 5.95 13.45 15.65
N TRP A 82 5.23 14.25 14.88
CA TRP A 82 4.16 13.73 14.02
C TRP A 82 4.70 12.82 12.93
N HIS A 83 5.84 13.17 12.32
CA HIS A 83 6.54 12.31 11.39
C HIS A 83 6.85 10.94 12.00
N ASP A 84 7.39 10.92 13.21
CA ASP A 84 7.73 9.67 13.92
C ASP A 84 6.47 8.85 14.24
N ILE A 85 5.39 9.48 14.68
CA ILE A 85 4.10 8.80 14.92
C ILE A 85 3.60 8.13 13.63
N VAL A 86 3.56 8.85 12.51
CA VAL A 86 3.10 8.31 11.22
C VAL A 86 4.01 7.19 10.73
N LYS A 87 5.32 7.38 10.78
CA LYS A 87 6.32 6.38 10.40
C LYS A 87 6.18 5.08 11.21
N TRP A 88 6.15 5.19 12.53
CA TRP A 88 6.02 4.01 13.40
C TRP A 88 4.64 3.36 13.32
N THR A 89 3.60 4.11 13.00
CA THR A 89 2.27 3.54 12.69
C THR A 89 2.34 2.64 11.47
N VAL A 90 2.98 3.06 10.38
CA VAL A 90 3.16 2.21 9.19
C VAL A 90 3.99 0.97 9.53
N PHE A 91 5.08 1.12 10.27
CA PHE A 91 5.89 -0.03 10.72
C PHE A 91 5.11 -0.96 11.64
N ALA A 92 4.25 -0.44 12.52
CA ALA A 92 3.40 -1.26 13.37
C ALA A 92 2.39 -2.10 12.56
N LEU A 93 1.79 -1.53 11.52
CA LEU A 93 0.88 -2.27 10.64
C LEU A 93 1.61 -3.42 9.92
N ILE A 94 2.83 -3.18 9.42
CA ILE A 94 3.64 -4.19 8.75
C ILE A 94 4.14 -5.24 9.76
N GLY A 95 4.69 -4.80 10.90
CA GLY A 95 5.18 -5.70 11.94
C GLY A 95 4.08 -6.59 12.53
N ALA A 96 2.86 -6.07 12.67
CA ALA A 96 1.72 -6.89 13.08
C ALA A 96 1.44 -8.01 12.09
N GLU A 97 1.50 -7.74 10.78
CA GLU A 97 1.35 -8.78 9.77
C GLU A 97 2.48 -9.81 9.83
N GLU A 98 3.73 -9.38 10.02
CA GLU A 98 4.89 -10.27 10.18
C GLU A 98 4.73 -11.22 11.38
N MET A 99 4.18 -10.72 12.48
CA MET A 99 3.92 -11.48 13.70
C MET A 99 2.58 -12.24 13.68
N GLY A 100 1.81 -12.18 12.59
CA GLY A 100 0.49 -12.82 12.48
C GLY A 100 -0.59 -12.21 13.37
N ILE A 101 -0.40 -10.96 13.80
CA ILE A 101 -1.39 -10.22 14.59
C ILE A 101 -2.41 -9.59 13.63
N THR A 102 -3.68 -9.88 13.85
CA THR A 102 -4.80 -9.42 13.01
C THR A 102 -5.82 -8.64 13.85
N GLN A 103 -6.73 -7.95 13.17
CA GLN A 103 -7.84 -7.29 13.84
C GLN A 103 -8.66 -8.26 14.72
N ALA A 104 -8.82 -9.51 14.26
CA ALA A 104 -9.62 -10.51 14.93
C ALA A 104 -8.93 -11.11 16.17
N ASN A 105 -7.58 -11.22 16.17
CA ASN A 105 -6.86 -11.93 17.25
C ASN A 105 -6.08 -11.03 18.20
N VAL A 106 -5.98 -9.73 17.93
CA VAL A 106 -5.13 -8.79 18.69
C VAL A 106 -5.45 -8.76 20.20
N ASP A 107 -6.73 -8.85 20.56
CA ASP A 107 -7.14 -8.88 21.98
C ASP A 107 -6.66 -10.16 22.67
N ALA A 108 -6.85 -11.31 22.05
CA ALA A 108 -6.40 -12.59 22.58
C ALA A 108 -4.86 -12.65 22.71
N MET A 109 -4.14 -12.15 21.70
CA MET A 109 -2.68 -12.06 21.73
C MET A 109 -2.16 -11.06 22.78
N ALA A 110 -2.92 -10.02 23.11
CA ALA A 110 -2.57 -9.09 24.17
C ALA A 110 -2.82 -9.71 25.56
N GLN A 111 -3.85 -10.57 25.72
CA GLN A 111 -4.12 -11.29 26.98
C GLN A 111 -3.12 -12.41 27.23
N ASN A 112 -2.72 -13.13 26.21
CA ASN A 112 -1.78 -14.24 26.29
C ASN A 112 -0.76 -14.17 25.14
N PRO A 113 0.27 -13.30 25.24
CA PRO A 113 1.26 -13.16 24.17
C PRO A 113 2.03 -14.46 23.93
N PRO A 114 2.16 -14.90 22.66
CA PRO A 114 2.85 -16.16 22.35
C PRO A 114 4.38 -16.09 22.57
N ASN A 115 4.93 -14.89 22.64
CA ASN A 115 6.37 -14.65 22.86
C ASN A 115 6.62 -13.21 23.37
N PRO A 116 7.83 -12.92 23.88
CA PRO A 116 8.18 -11.59 24.41
C PRO A 116 8.14 -10.46 23.38
N GLU A 117 8.34 -10.75 22.09
CA GLU A 117 8.27 -9.73 21.02
C GLU A 117 6.84 -9.21 20.87
N VAL A 118 5.87 -10.09 20.78
CA VAL A 118 4.44 -9.76 20.74
C VAL A 118 4.01 -9.03 22.02
N ALA A 119 4.49 -9.47 23.19
CA ALA A 119 4.19 -8.81 24.47
C ALA A 119 4.67 -7.37 24.49
N ARG A 120 5.88 -7.11 24.00
CA ARG A 120 6.41 -5.73 23.88
C ARG A 120 5.63 -4.92 22.86
N PHE A 121 5.40 -5.48 21.67
CA PHE A 121 4.69 -4.81 20.60
C PHE A 121 3.28 -4.38 21.01
N LEU A 122 2.53 -5.23 21.71
CA LEU A 122 1.18 -4.91 22.18
C LEU A 122 1.13 -4.09 23.48
N GLY A 123 2.30 -3.69 24.01
CA GLY A 123 2.39 -2.88 25.21
C GLY A 123 2.01 -3.64 26.50
N VAL A 124 2.14 -4.95 26.52
CA VAL A 124 1.96 -5.78 27.72
C VAL A 124 3.21 -5.69 28.60
N GLU A 125 4.39 -5.85 28.00
CA GLU A 125 5.70 -5.68 28.61
C GLU A 125 6.42 -4.47 28.01
N LYS A 126 7.27 -3.80 28.80
CA LYS A 126 8.02 -2.58 28.44
C LYS A 126 7.14 -1.44 27.89
N GLU A 127 7.61 -0.24 28.03
CA GLU A 127 6.95 0.96 27.51
C GLU A 127 7.71 1.45 26.29
N MET A 128 7.23 1.11 25.10
CA MET A 128 7.83 1.51 23.83
C MET A 128 7.18 2.76 23.21
N ASN A 129 6.32 3.41 23.98
CA ASN A 129 5.49 4.53 23.57
C ASN A 129 6.08 5.89 23.95
N LYS A 130 7.03 5.94 24.90
CA LYS A 130 7.50 7.21 25.51
C LYS A 130 8.08 8.16 24.48
N GLY A 131 8.89 7.67 23.54
CA GLY A 131 9.45 8.48 22.46
C GLY A 131 8.42 9.07 21.50
N LEU A 132 7.25 8.44 21.39
CA LEU A 132 6.16 8.92 20.55
C LEU A 132 5.14 9.78 21.32
N GLY A 133 5.19 9.79 22.65
CA GLY A 133 4.18 10.47 23.47
C GLY A 133 2.78 9.85 23.38
N LEU A 134 2.67 8.57 23.00
CA LEU A 134 1.41 7.86 22.81
C LEU A 134 1.06 6.98 24.02
N ASP A 135 -0.14 6.44 24.04
CA ASP A 135 -0.57 5.41 24.99
C ASP A 135 0.31 4.16 24.91
N LYS A 136 0.50 3.45 26.02
CA LYS A 136 1.29 2.22 26.09
C LYS A 136 0.84 1.16 25.08
N LYS A 137 -0.47 1.06 24.83
CA LYS A 137 -1.09 0.08 23.93
C LYS A 137 -1.38 0.65 22.54
N TRP A 138 -0.69 1.70 22.10
CA TRP A 138 -0.95 2.39 20.84
C TRP A 138 -0.98 1.43 19.64
N ALA A 139 -0.05 0.48 19.54
CA ALA A 139 -0.03 -0.50 18.46
C ALA A 139 -1.22 -1.46 18.52
N HIS A 140 -1.61 -1.92 19.73
CA HIS A 140 -2.82 -2.72 19.94
C HIS A 140 -4.07 -2.00 19.42
N TRP A 141 -4.22 -0.69 19.79
CA TRP A 141 -5.40 0.08 19.38
C TRP A 141 -5.47 0.30 17.87
N ILE A 142 -4.33 0.52 17.22
CA ILE A 142 -4.29 0.66 15.76
C ILE A 142 -4.74 -0.64 15.10
N ILE A 143 -4.16 -1.78 15.47
CA ILE A 143 -4.51 -3.06 14.87
C ILE A 143 -5.96 -3.45 15.14
N LYS A 144 -6.45 -3.19 16.35
CA LYS A 144 -7.86 -3.40 16.70
C LYS A 144 -8.81 -2.57 15.85
N SER A 145 -8.42 -1.34 15.51
CA SER A 145 -9.27 -0.42 14.77
C SER A 145 -9.31 -0.69 13.27
N VAL A 146 -8.18 -1.02 12.65
CA VAL A 146 -8.05 -1.08 11.19
C VAL A 146 -7.45 -2.38 10.65
N GLY A 147 -6.95 -3.25 11.51
CA GLY A 147 -6.23 -4.46 11.13
C GLY A 147 -4.75 -4.20 10.84
N ASN A 148 -4.03 -5.24 10.40
CA ASN A 148 -2.65 -5.14 9.97
C ASN A 148 -2.54 -4.66 8.51
N TYR A 149 -1.31 -4.47 8.02
CA TYR A 149 -1.09 -3.96 6.66
C TYR A 149 -1.71 -4.88 5.59
N GLY A 150 -1.62 -6.20 5.74
CA GLY A 150 -2.23 -7.15 4.81
C GLY A 150 -3.74 -7.06 4.76
N GLU A 151 -4.39 -6.92 5.92
CA GLU A 151 -5.85 -6.76 6.00
C GLU A 151 -6.31 -5.44 5.34
N ILE A 152 -5.56 -4.35 5.57
CA ILE A 152 -5.83 -3.05 4.92
C ILE A 152 -5.64 -3.16 3.41
N TYR A 153 -4.54 -3.79 2.96
CA TYR A 153 -4.28 -3.99 1.53
C TYR A 153 -5.40 -4.77 0.86
N GLU A 154 -5.78 -5.93 1.41
CA GLU A 154 -6.86 -6.75 0.85
C GLU A 154 -8.19 -6.01 0.80
N LYS A 155 -8.49 -5.23 1.84
CA LYS A 155 -9.74 -4.47 1.93
C LYS A 155 -9.88 -3.41 0.85
N TYR A 156 -8.80 -2.70 0.49
CA TYR A 156 -8.86 -1.52 -0.37
C TYR A 156 -8.18 -1.69 -1.73
N MET A 157 -7.14 -2.51 -1.81
CA MET A 157 -6.36 -2.72 -3.02
C MET A 157 -6.60 -4.10 -3.63
N GLY A 158 -6.75 -5.12 -2.81
CA GLY A 158 -6.91 -6.51 -3.20
C GLY A 158 -8.33 -6.87 -3.62
N GLY A 159 -8.74 -8.11 -3.31
CA GLY A 159 -10.07 -8.66 -3.64
C GLY A 159 -11.16 -8.42 -2.59
N GLY A 160 -10.88 -7.65 -1.55
CA GLY A 160 -11.85 -7.36 -0.49
C GLY A 160 -13.02 -6.48 -0.92
N PRO A 161 -13.99 -6.22 -0.02
CA PRO A 161 -15.27 -5.59 -0.37
C PRO A 161 -15.17 -4.19 -0.99
N LYS A 162 -14.08 -3.47 -0.72
CA LYS A 162 -13.76 -2.15 -1.28
C LYS A 162 -12.50 -2.18 -2.15
N GLY A 163 -12.01 -3.38 -2.46
CA GLY A 163 -10.81 -3.60 -3.23
C GLY A 163 -10.98 -3.30 -4.71
N ILE A 164 -9.89 -2.99 -5.35
CA ILE A 164 -9.81 -2.68 -6.79
C ILE A 164 -9.16 -3.81 -7.59
N GLY A 165 -9.01 -4.99 -6.98
CA GLY A 165 -8.57 -6.22 -7.66
C GLY A 165 -7.07 -6.32 -7.92
N ILE A 166 -6.22 -5.54 -7.24
CA ILE A 166 -4.76 -5.61 -7.40
C ILE A 166 -4.20 -6.68 -6.46
N ALA A 167 -3.77 -7.81 -7.03
CA ALA A 167 -3.17 -8.89 -6.27
C ALA A 167 -1.86 -8.43 -5.59
N ARG A 168 -1.72 -8.73 -4.29
CA ARG A 168 -0.51 -8.44 -3.52
C ARG A 168 0.58 -9.50 -3.71
N LYS A 169 0.17 -10.75 -3.91
CA LYS A 169 1.08 -11.90 -4.12
C LYS A 169 1.96 -11.67 -5.35
N GLY A 170 3.27 -11.87 -5.18
CA GLY A 170 4.25 -11.69 -6.25
C GLY A 170 4.56 -10.23 -6.60
N SER A 171 4.07 -9.27 -5.81
CA SER A 171 4.36 -7.84 -5.98
C SER A 171 5.37 -7.33 -4.95
N PRO A 172 6.01 -6.17 -5.18
CA PRO A 172 6.84 -5.50 -4.16
C PRO A 172 6.11 -5.20 -2.85
N ASN A 173 4.78 -5.12 -2.86
CA ASN A 173 3.95 -4.87 -1.68
C ASN A 173 3.73 -6.13 -0.79
N ALA A 174 4.20 -7.30 -1.21
CA ALA A 174 4.20 -8.47 -0.36
C ALA A 174 5.24 -8.33 0.77
N LEU A 175 5.06 -9.08 1.87
CA LEU A 175 6.08 -9.15 2.91
C LEU A 175 7.41 -9.68 2.36
N TRP A 176 8.53 -9.25 2.92
CA TRP A 176 9.86 -9.72 2.56
C TRP A 176 9.98 -11.25 2.69
N THR A 177 9.33 -11.86 3.68
CA THR A 177 9.25 -13.31 3.86
C THR A 177 8.47 -14.04 2.76
N ARG A 178 7.76 -13.29 1.91
CA ARG A 178 6.99 -13.78 0.75
C ARG A 178 7.50 -13.22 -0.58
N GLY A 179 8.76 -12.77 -0.60
CA GLY A 179 9.42 -12.27 -1.80
C GLY A 179 9.12 -10.82 -2.17
N GLY A 180 8.47 -10.05 -1.30
CA GLY A 180 8.22 -8.63 -1.48
C GLY A 180 9.27 -7.73 -0.80
N LEU A 181 8.94 -6.45 -0.66
CA LEU A 181 9.80 -5.43 -0.05
C LEU A 181 9.28 -4.90 1.28
N MET A 182 8.09 -5.35 1.73
CA MET A 182 7.50 -4.84 2.96
C MET A 182 8.09 -5.56 4.18
N TYR A 183 8.77 -4.80 5.03
CA TYR A 183 9.29 -5.27 6.31
C TYR A 183 9.23 -4.15 7.35
N SER A 184 9.23 -4.51 8.62
CA SER A 184 9.27 -3.58 9.74
C SER A 184 10.62 -3.65 10.47
N PRO A 185 11.18 -2.51 10.93
CA PRO A 185 12.23 -2.54 11.94
C PRO A 185 11.74 -3.24 13.21
N PRO A 186 12.62 -3.92 13.95
CA PRO A 186 12.24 -4.61 15.18
C PRO A 186 11.82 -3.62 16.29
N PHE A 187 10.74 -3.93 16.98
CA PHE A 187 10.27 -3.20 18.16
C PHE A 187 11.06 -3.64 19.41
N ARG A 188 12.06 -2.83 19.83
CA ARG A 188 12.99 -3.14 20.93
C ARG A 188 13.10 -2.01 21.95
#